data_59300f29625d11b7c08cc5a96ecce1da
#
_entry.id   59300f29625d11b7c08cc5a96ecce1da
#
_cell.length_a   1.000
_cell.length_b   1.000
_cell.length_c   1.000
_cell.angle_alpha   90.00
_cell.angle_beta   90.00
_cell.angle_gamma   90.00
#
_symmetry.space_group_name_H-M   'P 1'
#
loop_
_entity.id
_entity.type
_entity.pdbx_description
1 polymer ?
#
loop_
_entity_poly.entity_id
_entity_poly.type
_entity_poly.pdbx_seq_one_letter_code
_entity_poly.pdbx_strand_id
1 'polypeptide(L)'
;MPHREIARAWEAFHQDGAASAVIRPAVMASWQRSRLHLIAADRAAAPLVSEAELFRRRHQNNRLVTAARPAMEEARHLLSDAHSMLILSDPDGTILEAEGDARALDTGQEVKLQQGGLWCEAEIGTNAIGTALACGRPVQIHAAEHFCAPVQRWTCAAAPVRHPLDREIIGAVDISGSTDTFNPQNLAHAVALAHQIEAVLGRRMEMEHEQVLRHFLSKRSLWLTEEILAFGRSGALIYSTDRALKEAARRSDRLISDGRLTALKDVTPDAWAARIAQLLPGASVEIVREDGEEIGGVVVLHAARRPKPAPRDTSQRDPGRELEPLAFDAIIGESAIMQEVKAKARRMAESGLPILLEGETGVGKEVFARAIHGARAPAGPFVPLNCGGLPRDLIASELFGYEKGAFTGADTSGK
;
A
#
# COMPACT_ATOMS: atom_id res chain seq x y z
N MET A 1 33.20 -20.26 -13.64
CA MET A 1 34.08 -19.49 -14.54
C MET A 1 35.43 -19.30 -13.88
N PRO A 2 36.55 -19.32 -14.61
CA PRO A 2 37.83 -19.19 -13.97
C PRO A 2 38.01 -17.75 -13.44
N HIS A 3 38.15 -17.62 -12.13
CA HIS A 3 38.36 -16.34 -11.42
C HIS A 3 39.45 -15.47 -12.05
N ARG A 4 40.47 -16.09 -12.65
CA ARG A 4 41.58 -15.39 -13.35
C ARG A 4 41.13 -14.60 -14.59
N GLU A 5 40.13 -15.09 -15.34
CA GLU A 5 39.65 -14.40 -16.53
C GLU A 5 38.82 -13.17 -16.18
N ILE A 6 38.00 -13.27 -15.10
CA ILE A 6 37.22 -12.14 -14.60
C ILE A 6 38.16 -11.04 -14.04
N ALA A 7 39.22 -11.44 -13.30
CA ALA A 7 40.20 -10.50 -12.77
C ALA A 7 40.96 -9.74 -13.92
N ARG A 8 41.35 -10.47 -14.96
CA ARG A 8 41.98 -9.82 -16.15
C ARG A 8 41.00 -8.88 -16.88
N ALA A 9 39.75 -9.25 -17.01
CA ALA A 9 38.73 -8.39 -17.60
C ALA A 9 38.49 -7.14 -16.76
N TRP A 10 38.53 -7.26 -15.41
CA TRP A 10 38.43 -6.14 -14.48
C TRP A 10 39.63 -5.16 -14.66
N GLU A 11 40.87 -5.70 -14.72
CA GLU A 11 42.07 -4.89 -14.95
C GLU A 11 41.97 -4.13 -16.28
N ALA A 12 41.65 -4.81 -17.39
CA ALA A 12 41.49 -4.20 -18.71
C ALA A 12 40.39 -3.13 -18.73
N PHE A 13 39.26 -3.38 -18.05
CA PHE A 13 38.19 -2.42 -17.97
C PHE A 13 38.60 -1.14 -17.22
N HIS A 14 39.35 -1.26 -16.13
CA HIS A 14 39.87 -0.10 -15.39
C HIS A 14 40.96 0.68 -16.12
N GLN A 15 41.79 0.00 -16.92
CA GLN A 15 42.83 0.63 -17.72
C GLN A 15 42.25 1.37 -18.96
N ASP A 16 41.50 0.64 -19.75
CA ASP A 16 41.12 1.12 -21.12
C ASP A 16 39.59 1.25 -21.30
N GLY A 17 38.78 0.81 -20.34
CA GLY A 17 37.32 0.71 -20.46
C GLY A 17 36.85 -0.42 -21.36
N ALA A 18 37.71 -1.41 -21.63
CA ALA A 18 37.44 -2.49 -22.57
C ALA A 18 36.29 -3.39 -22.02
N ALA A 19 35.23 -3.54 -22.80
CA ALA A 19 34.20 -4.50 -22.54
C ALA A 19 34.70 -5.93 -22.82
N SER A 20 34.31 -6.88 -21.94
CA SER A 20 34.70 -8.28 -22.11
C SER A 20 33.46 -9.18 -22.15
N ALA A 21 33.39 -10.09 -23.13
CA ALA A 21 32.30 -11.07 -23.25
C ALA A 21 32.29 -12.12 -22.09
N VAL A 22 33.39 -12.21 -21.34
CA VAL A 22 33.50 -13.08 -20.18
C VAL A 22 32.65 -12.55 -19.00
N ILE A 23 32.41 -11.24 -18.95
CA ILE A 23 31.66 -10.60 -17.90
C ILE A 23 30.15 -10.64 -18.20
N ARG A 24 29.36 -11.05 -17.22
CA ARG A 24 27.91 -11.10 -17.34
C ARG A 24 27.34 -9.71 -17.71
N PRO A 25 26.33 -9.62 -18.59
CA PRO A 25 25.81 -8.32 -19.06
C PRO A 25 25.38 -7.38 -17.92
N ALA A 26 24.78 -7.91 -16.85
CA ALA A 26 24.35 -7.09 -15.70
C ALA A 26 25.56 -6.46 -14.96
N VAL A 27 26.66 -7.22 -14.79
CA VAL A 27 27.89 -6.75 -14.16
C VAL A 27 28.58 -5.72 -15.05
N MET A 28 28.69 -5.98 -16.36
CA MET A 28 29.29 -5.04 -17.31
C MET A 28 28.53 -3.71 -17.35
N ALA A 29 27.21 -3.75 -17.38
CA ALA A 29 26.39 -2.54 -17.33
C ALA A 29 26.60 -1.77 -16.01
N SER A 30 26.76 -2.48 -14.88
CA SER A 30 27.06 -1.89 -13.59
C SER A 30 28.48 -1.27 -13.57
N TRP A 31 29.49 -1.94 -14.12
CA TRP A 31 30.84 -1.36 -14.26
C TRP A 31 30.81 -0.07 -15.07
N GLN A 32 30.04 -0.02 -16.16
CA GLN A 32 29.88 1.20 -16.97
C GLN A 32 29.24 2.34 -16.15
N ARG A 33 28.21 2.08 -15.37
CA ARG A 33 27.59 3.09 -14.48
C ARG A 33 28.59 3.54 -13.40
N SER A 34 29.30 2.60 -12.77
CA SER A 34 30.30 2.91 -11.76
C SER A 34 31.41 3.82 -12.30
N ARG A 35 31.84 3.58 -13.55
CA ARG A 35 32.82 4.44 -14.23
C ARG A 35 32.26 5.84 -14.52
N LEU A 36 30.99 5.94 -14.90
CA LEU A 36 30.33 7.25 -15.09
C LEU A 36 30.23 8.03 -13.78
N HIS A 37 30.10 7.34 -12.66
CA HIS A 37 30.15 7.96 -11.32
C HIS A 37 31.57 8.28 -10.84
N LEU A 38 32.59 8.03 -11.66
CA LEU A 38 33.99 8.30 -11.35
C LEU A 38 34.50 7.58 -10.06
N ILE A 39 33.97 6.38 -9.81
CA ILE A 39 34.41 5.58 -8.66
C ILE A 39 35.85 5.12 -8.87
N ALA A 40 36.71 5.33 -7.87
CA ALA A 40 38.08 4.86 -7.89
C ALA A 40 38.15 3.34 -7.63
N ALA A 41 38.94 2.62 -8.43
CA ALA A 41 39.11 1.17 -8.29
C ALA A 41 39.69 0.74 -6.95
N ASP A 42 40.48 1.60 -6.30
CA ASP A 42 41.14 1.40 -5.01
C ASP A 42 40.34 1.97 -3.84
N ARG A 43 39.09 2.42 -4.05
CA ARG A 43 38.25 2.94 -2.97
C ARG A 43 38.12 1.90 -1.85
N ALA A 44 38.60 2.28 -0.66
CA ALA A 44 38.79 1.32 0.42
C ALA A 44 37.48 0.86 1.08
N ALA A 45 36.48 1.74 1.17
CA ALA A 45 35.22 1.48 1.88
C ALA A 45 34.09 2.39 1.38
N ALA A 46 32.86 1.95 1.62
CA ALA A 46 31.68 2.77 1.43
C ALA A 46 31.65 3.93 2.46
N PRO A 47 31.05 5.09 2.13
CA PRO A 47 30.83 6.13 3.11
C PRO A 47 29.77 5.71 4.14
N LEU A 48 29.84 6.31 5.33
CA LEU A 48 28.83 6.15 6.37
C LEU A 48 27.98 7.41 6.48
N VAL A 49 26.68 7.25 6.63
CA VAL A 49 25.79 8.32 7.05
C VAL A 49 26.02 8.63 8.55
N SER A 50 25.64 9.81 8.99
CA SER A 50 25.66 10.13 10.42
C SER A 50 24.65 9.29 11.20
N GLU A 51 24.86 9.14 12.53
CA GLU A 51 23.89 8.43 13.39
C GLU A 51 22.49 9.06 13.33
N ALA A 52 22.40 10.38 13.30
CA ALA A 52 21.14 11.11 13.18
C ALA A 52 20.45 10.82 11.85
N GLU A 53 21.22 10.73 10.75
CA GLU A 53 20.71 10.37 9.44
C GLU A 53 20.24 8.91 9.40
N LEU A 54 21.02 7.97 9.96
CA LEU A 54 20.64 6.57 10.06
C LEU A 54 19.34 6.41 10.87
N PHE A 55 19.23 7.09 12.01
CA PHE A 55 18.01 7.08 12.82
C PHE A 55 16.80 7.57 12.02
N ARG A 56 16.94 8.69 11.30
CA ARG A 56 15.88 9.23 10.44
C ARG A 56 15.47 8.25 9.36
N ARG A 57 16.44 7.65 8.64
CA ARG A 57 16.17 6.66 7.57
C ARG A 57 15.51 5.40 8.10
N ARG A 58 15.93 4.88 9.23
CA ARG A 58 15.27 3.75 9.90
C ARG A 58 13.83 4.08 10.30
N HIS A 59 13.60 5.28 10.79
CA HIS A 59 12.25 5.73 11.13
C HIS A 59 11.36 5.86 9.89
N GLN A 60 11.86 6.46 8.82
CA GLN A 60 11.14 6.55 7.53
C GLN A 60 10.84 5.18 6.93
N ASN A 61 11.75 4.23 7.07
CA ASN A 61 11.62 2.86 6.57
C ASN A 61 11.15 1.86 7.66
N ASN A 62 10.55 2.34 8.75
CA ASN A 62 10.18 1.50 9.91
C ASN A 62 9.31 0.30 9.52
N ARG A 63 8.44 0.44 8.53
CA ARG A 63 7.60 -0.65 8.02
C ARG A 63 8.41 -1.76 7.36
N LEU A 64 9.36 -1.38 6.52
CA LEU A 64 10.28 -2.32 5.88
C LEU A 64 11.12 -3.04 6.95
N VAL A 65 11.71 -2.30 7.89
CA VAL A 65 12.50 -2.85 9.00
C VAL A 65 11.65 -3.79 9.85
N THR A 66 10.42 -3.40 10.21
CA THR A 66 9.52 -4.23 11.02
C THR A 66 9.09 -5.49 10.28
N ALA A 67 8.81 -5.40 8.97
CA ALA A 67 8.43 -6.55 8.15
C ALA A 67 9.60 -7.52 7.93
N ALA A 68 10.83 -7.02 7.87
CA ALA A 68 12.04 -7.82 7.72
C ALA A 68 12.50 -8.48 9.03
N ARG A 69 12.11 -7.93 10.19
CA ARG A 69 12.60 -8.38 11.50
C ARG A 69 12.54 -9.89 11.73
N PRO A 70 11.44 -10.60 11.48
CA PRO A 70 11.40 -12.05 11.68
C PRO A 70 12.45 -12.80 10.86
N ALA A 71 12.63 -12.39 9.59
CA ALA A 71 13.64 -12.99 8.71
C ALA A 71 15.07 -12.66 9.16
N MET A 72 15.32 -11.44 9.67
CA MET A 72 16.62 -11.03 10.20
C MET A 72 16.96 -11.78 11.49
N GLU A 73 16.00 -11.96 12.40
CA GLU A 73 16.18 -12.73 13.64
C GLU A 73 16.47 -14.21 13.35
N GLU A 74 15.74 -14.82 12.42
CA GLU A 74 15.98 -16.19 11.99
C GLU A 74 17.36 -16.34 11.33
N ALA A 75 17.74 -15.40 10.46
CA ALA A 75 19.04 -15.38 9.80
C ALA A 75 20.20 -15.33 10.80
N ARG A 76 20.08 -14.57 11.89
CA ARG A 76 21.11 -14.51 12.94
C ARG A 76 21.42 -15.90 13.51
N HIS A 77 20.40 -16.75 13.68
CA HIS A 77 20.57 -18.11 14.18
C HIS A 77 21.11 -19.07 13.11
N LEU A 78 20.57 -18.98 11.89
CA LEU A 78 20.94 -19.90 10.79
C LEU A 78 22.32 -19.60 10.19
N LEU A 79 22.76 -18.35 10.25
CA LEU A 79 24.01 -17.89 9.66
C LEU A 79 25.16 -17.80 10.68
N SER A 80 24.95 -18.13 11.96
CA SER A 80 25.95 -17.98 13.03
C SER A 80 27.28 -18.69 12.78
N ASP A 81 27.27 -19.80 12.01
CA ASP A 81 28.46 -20.57 11.67
C ASP A 81 28.72 -20.64 10.15
N ALA A 82 27.97 -19.84 9.36
CA ALA A 82 28.01 -19.87 7.90
C ALA A 82 28.98 -18.83 7.30
N HIS A 83 29.73 -18.09 8.12
CA HIS A 83 30.62 -17.00 7.69
C HIS A 83 29.92 -16.03 6.72
N SER A 84 28.64 -15.82 6.93
CA SER A 84 27.77 -14.98 6.10
C SER A 84 26.87 -14.09 6.96
N MET A 85 26.41 -12.99 6.39
CA MET A 85 25.49 -12.07 7.02
C MET A 85 24.34 -11.73 6.08
N LEU A 86 23.19 -11.40 6.67
CA LEU A 86 22.01 -10.87 6.00
C LEU A 86 21.95 -9.37 6.22
N ILE A 87 21.71 -8.63 5.16
CA ILE A 87 21.67 -7.16 5.15
C ILE A 87 20.32 -6.70 4.60
N LEU A 88 19.75 -5.66 5.20
CA LEU A 88 18.59 -4.93 4.69
C LEU A 88 19.02 -3.49 4.38
N SER A 89 18.75 -3.03 3.17
CA SER A 89 18.98 -1.63 2.77
C SER A 89 17.68 -0.90 2.44
N ASP A 90 17.74 0.42 2.50
CA ASP A 90 16.72 1.30 1.92
C ASP A 90 16.86 1.37 0.38
N PRO A 91 15.94 2.06 -0.35
CA PRO A 91 16.00 2.18 -1.80
C PRO A 91 17.20 2.98 -2.32
N ASP A 92 17.83 3.78 -1.47
CA ASP A 92 19.05 4.53 -1.78
C ASP A 92 20.35 3.73 -1.54
N GLY A 93 20.22 2.49 -1.03
CA GLY A 93 21.35 1.61 -0.73
C GLY A 93 21.99 1.86 0.64
N THR A 94 21.34 2.60 1.55
CA THR A 94 21.80 2.73 2.94
C THR A 94 21.45 1.46 3.70
N ILE A 95 22.43 0.84 4.34
CA ILE A 95 22.20 -0.34 5.18
C ILE A 95 21.43 0.08 6.43
N LEU A 96 20.23 -0.47 6.60
CA LEU A 96 19.35 -0.23 7.75
C LEU A 96 19.60 -1.25 8.87
N GLU A 97 19.80 -2.53 8.48
CA GLU A 97 20.04 -3.66 9.40
C GLU A 97 21.10 -4.59 8.82
N ALA A 98 21.88 -5.23 9.69
CA ALA A 98 22.84 -6.28 9.36
C ALA A 98 22.90 -7.30 10.50
N GLU A 99 22.67 -8.58 10.20
CA GLU A 99 22.64 -9.69 11.17
C GLU A 99 23.36 -10.91 10.59
N GLY A 100 23.95 -11.76 11.43
CA GLY A 100 24.60 -12.98 10.97
C GLY A 100 25.81 -13.39 11.79
N ASP A 101 26.77 -14.06 11.12
CA ASP A 101 28.02 -14.52 11.73
C ASP A 101 28.90 -13.36 12.22
N ALA A 102 29.40 -13.45 13.44
CA ALA A 102 30.18 -12.38 14.07
C ALA A 102 31.45 -12.03 13.27
N ARG A 103 32.12 -13.02 12.66
CA ARG A 103 33.35 -12.80 11.86
C ARG A 103 33.00 -12.08 10.54
N ALA A 104 31.85 -12.46 9.92
CA ALA A 104 31.39 -11.79 8.72
C ALA A 104 31.05 -10.32 9.01
N LEU A 105 30.36 -10.04 10.12
CA LEU A 105 30.03 -8.69 10.57
C LEU A 105 31.28 -7.86 10.87
N ASP A 106 32.27 -8.42 11.61
CA ASP A 106 33.54 -7.75 11.91
C ASP A 106 34.33 -7.43 10.63
N THR A 107 34.43 -8.41 9.70
CA THR A 107 35.10 -8.20 8.40
C THR A 107 34.36 -7.16 7.56
N GLY A 108 33.03 -7.11 7.65
CA GLY A 108 32.19 -6.12 6.98
C GLY A 108 32.48 -4.69 7.41
N GLN A 109 32.81 -4.48 8.70
CA GLN A 109 33.13 -3.14 9.21
C GLN A 109 34.35 -2.53 8.55
N GLU A 110 35.33 -3.33 8.09
CA GLU A 110 36.52 -2.82 7.42
C GLU A 110 36.20 -2.08 6.13
N VAL A 111 35.19 -2.55 5.38
CA VAL A 111 34.71 -1.93 4.14
C VAL A 111 33.42 -1.13 4.34
N LYS A 112 32.97 -0.97 5.60
CA LYS A 112 31.72 -0.29 5.99
C LYS A 112 30.46 -1.01 5.42
N LEU A 113 30.52 -2.34 5.29
CA LEU A 113 29.37 -3.19 5.04
C LEU A 113 28.66 -3.46 6.38
N GLN A 114 28.07 -2.40 6.91
CA GLN A 114 27.45 -2.32 8.25
C GLN A 114 26.31 -1.30 8.25
N GLN A 115 25.55 -1.22 9.33
CA GLN A 115 24.51 -0.19 9.48
C GLN A 115 25.06 1.21 9.20
N GLY A 116 24.34 1.97 8.39
CA GLY A 116 24.72 3.32 7.96
C GLY A 116 25.64 3.36 6.74
N GLY A 117 26.16 2.22 6.26
CA GLY A 117 26.96 2.17 5.05
C GLY A 117 26.14 2.48 3.80
N LEU A 118 26.65 3.32 2.90
CA LEU A 118 26.03 3.67 1.61
C LEU A 118 26.55 2.74 0.51
N TRP A 119 25.76 1.75 0.14
CA TRP A 119 26.12 0.70 -0.83
C TRP A 119 25.43 0.84 -2.18
N CYS A 120 25.07 2.07 -2.58
CA CYS A 120 24.64 2.32 -3.97
C CYS A 120 25.84 2.32 -4.93
N GLU A 121 25.57 2.10 -6.24
CA GLU A 121 26.63 2.11 -7.27
C GLU A 121 27.36 3.46 -7.40
N ALA A 122 26.69 4.56 -7.07
CA ALA A 122 27.27 5.89 -7.10
C ALA A 122 28.34 6.12 -6.01
N GLU A 123 28.35 5.30 -4.96
CA GLU A 123 29.25 5.46 -3.83
C GLU A 123 30.37 4.42 -3.76
N ILE A 124 30.09 3.17 -4.07
CA ILE A 124 31.08 2.08 -3.96
C ILE A 124 31.22 1.26 -5.23
N GLY A 125 30.59 1.69 -6.32
CA GLY A 125 30.61 0.97 -7.60
C GLY A 125 29.81 -0.33 -7.53
N THR A 126 30.09 -1.23 -8.48
CA THR A 126 29.39 -2.51 -8.59
C THR A 126 29.51 -3.33 -7.33
N ASN A 127 28.36 -3.62 -6.73
CA ASN A 127 28.14 -4.50 -5.59
C ASN A 127 26.72 -5.07 -5.70
N ALA A 128 26.37 -6.11 -4.94
CA ALA A 128 25.07 -6.76 -5.13
C ALA A 128 23.90 -5.86 -4.75
N ILE A 129 23.98 -5.12 -3.64
CA ILE A 129 22.92 -4.21 -3.16
C ILE A 129 22.67 -3.13 -4.21
N GLY A 130 23.68 -2.32 -4.53
CA GLY A 130 23.56 -1.20 -5.46
C GLY A 130 23.15 -1.64 -6.86
N THR A 131 23.69 -2.77 -7.35
CA THR A 131 23.33 -3.30 -8.67
C THR A 131 21.91 -3.84 -8.70
N ALA A 132 21.44 -4.54 -7.64
CA ALA A 132 20.05 -5.01 -7.57
C ALA A 132 19.06 -3.86 -7.55
N LEU A 133 19.34 -2.79 -6.80
CA LEU A 133 18.54 -1.57 -6.77
C LEU A 133 18.50 -0.86 -8.13
N ALA A 134 19.67 -0.69 -8.76
CA ALA A 134 19.78 0.01 -10.03
C ALA A 134 19.14 -0.71 -11.22
N CYS A 135 19.25 -2.05 -11.28
CA CYS A 135 18.67 -2.84 -12.38
C CYS A 135 17.26 -3.37 -12.07
N GLY A 136 16.80 -3.26 -10.82
CA GLY A 136 15.50 -3.75 -10.39
C GLY A 136 15.35 -5.27 -10.45
N ARG A 137 16.45 -6.03 -10.39
CA ARG A 137 16.47 -7.51 -10.51
C ARG A 137 17.42 -8.12 -9.49
N PRO A 138 17.16 -9.35 -9.04
CA PRO A 138 18.11 -10.07 -8.24
C PRO A 138 19.45 -10.24 -8.94
N VAL A 139 20.54 -10.07 -8.20
CA VAL A 139 21.89 -10.18 -8.74
C VAL A 139 22.82 -10.79 -7.70
N GLN A 140 23.77 -11.61 -8.18
CA GLN A 140 24.88 -12.08 -7.38
C GLN A 140 26.17 -11.49 -7.95
N ILE A 141 27.00 -10.91 -7.09
CA ILE A 141 28.30 -10.33 -7.43
C ILE A 141 29.36 -11.09 -6.64
N HIS A 142 30.38 -11.61 -7.34
CA HIS A 142 31.40 -12.46 -6.74
C HIS A 142 32.80 -11.98 -7.08
N ALA A 143 33.65 -11.88 -6.05
CA ALA A 143 35.07 -11.56 -6.18
C ALA A 143 35.34 -10.37 -7.13
N ALA A 144 36.13 -10.58 -8.18
CA ALA A 144 36.53 -9.56 -9.13
C ALA A 144 35.38 -8.99 -9.99
N GLU A 145 34.15 -9.43 -9.82
CA GLU A 145 32.96 -8.75 -10.38
C GLU A 145 32.65 -7.45 -9.65
N HIS A 146 33.09 -7.31 -8.37
CA HIS A 146 33.00 -6.02 -7.66
C HIS A 146 33.90 -4.97 -8.31
N PHE A 147 33.42 -3.72 -8.35
CA PHE A 147 34.14 -2.63 -8.98
C PHE A 147 35.40 -2.21 -8.21
N CYS A 148 35.31 -2.11 -6.88
CA CYS A 148 36.41 -1.70 -6.03
C CYS A 148 37.24 -2.91 -5.57
N ALA A 149 38.55 -2.85 -5.71
CA ALA A 149 39.47 -3.95 -5.35
C ALA A 149 39.35 -4.41 -3.88
N PRO A 150 39.24 -3.53 -2.86
CA PRO A 150 39.08 -3.97 -1.46
C PRO A 150 37.81 -4.77 -1.18
N VAL A 151 36.78 -4.64 -2.02
CA VAL A 151 35.50 -5.35 -1.86
C VAL A 151 35.53 -6.72 -2.56
N GLN A 152 36.53 -7.02 -3.37
CA GLN A 152 36.62 -8.28 -4.14
C GLN A 152 36.80 -9.54 -3.31
N ARG A 153 37.05 -9.42 -2.02
CA ARG A 153 37.07 -10.55 -1.09
C ARG A 153 35.68 -11.04 -0.67
N TRP A 154 34.63 -10.38 -1.17
CA TRP A 154 33.23 -10.68 -0.86
C TRP A 154 32.54 -11.45 -1.99
N THR A 155 31.56 -12.23 -1.60
CA THR A 155 30.50 -12.78 -2.45
C THR A 155 29.16 -12.32 -1.88
N CYS A 156 28.36 -11.69 -2.72
CA CYS A 156 27.13 -11.02 -2.29
C CYS A 156 25.99 -11.40 -3.23
N ALA A 157 24.81 -11.65 -2.69
CA ALA A 157 23.62 -12.00 -3.46
C ALA A 157 22.44 -11.14 -2.97
N ALA A 158 21.98 -10.20 -3.79
CA ALA A 158 20.92 -9.27 -3.41
C ALA A 158 19.68 -9.43 -4.27
N ALA A 159 18.53 -9.19 -3.64
CA ALA A 159 17.23 -9.10 -4.30
C ALA A 159 16.50 -7.82 -3.85
N PRO A 160 15.91 -7.05 -4.80
CA PRO A 160 15.11 -5.89 -4.45
C PRO A 160 13.81 -6.30 -3.76
N VAL A 161 13.43 -5.56 -2.72
CA VAL A 161 12.14 -5.67 -2.05
C VAL A 161 11.21 -4.63 -2.64
N ARG A 162 10.00 -5.04 -3.01
CA ARG A 162 9.03 -4.18 -3.69
C ARG A 162 7.81 -3.91 -2.83
N HIS A 163 7.32 -2.70 -2.96
CA HIS A 163 6.05 -2.34 -2.34
C HIS A 163 4.89 -3.16 -2.93
N PRO A 164 4.01 -3.73 -2.11
CA PRO A 164 2.99 -4.67 -2.58
C PRO A 164 2.05 -4.14 -3.66
N LEU A 165 1.67 -2.84 -3.62
CA LEU A 165 0.71 -2.27 -4.55
C LEU A 165 1.32 -1.81 -5.87
N ASP A 166 2.33 -0.95 -5.82
CA ASP A 166 2.86 -0.27 -7.02
C ASP A 166 4.14 -0.91 -7.56
N ARG A 167 4.64 -1.92 -6.86
CA ARG A 167 5.88 -2.61 -7.22
C ARG A 167 7.11 -1.71 -7.26
N GLU A 168 7.04 -0.50 -6.69
CA GLU A 168 8.21 0.37 -6.49
C GLU A 168 9.22 -0.34 -5.58
N ILE A 169 10.51 -0.14 -5.84
CA ILE A 169 11.57 -0.70 -4.99
C ILE A 169 11.65 0.13 -3.73
N ILE A 170 11.47 -0.53 -2.58
CA ILE A 170 11.51 0.08 -1.25
C ILE A 170 12.75 -0.30 -0.45
N GLY A 171 13.62 -1.13 -1.03
CA GLY A 171 14.87 -1.56 -0.43
C GLY A 171 15.40 -2.80 -1.10
N ALA A 172 16.43 -3.40 -0.51
CA ALA A 172 16.97 -4.68 -0.93
C ALA A 172 17.40 -5.52 0.28
N VAL A 173 17.30 -6.84 0.12
CA VAL A 173 17.95 -7.81 1.01
C VAL A 173 19.19 -8.36 0.31
N ASP A 174 20.25 -8.59 1.07
CA ASP A 174 21.51 -9.12 0.56
C ASP A 174 22.09 -10.15 1.54
N ILE A 175 22.59 -11.23 0.98
CA ILE A 175 23.36 -12.24 1.69
C ILE A 175 24.81 -12.12 1.26
N SER A 176 25.65 -11.65 2.17
CA SER A 176 27.07 -11.41 1.95
C SER A 176 27.95 -12.32 2.80
N GLY A 177 29.04 -12.79 2.22
CA GLY A 177 30.05 -13.59 2.90
C GLY A 177 31.41 -13.51 2.23
N SER A 178 32.42 -14.22 2.77
CA SER A 178 33.72 -14.31 2.11
C SER A 178 33.61 -15.06 0.77
N THR A 179 34.57 -14.87 -0.14
CA THR A 179 34.60 -15.57 -1.42
C THR A 179 34.60 -17.10 -1.29
N ASP A 180 35.09 -17.63 -0.17
CA ASP A 180 35.10 -19.08 0.12
C ASP A 180 33.70 -19.64 0.43
N THR A 181 32.74 -18.76 0.79
CA THR A 181 31.35 -19.14 1.06
C THR A 181 30.46 -19.00 -0.18
N PHE A 182 31.06 -18.86 -1.37
CA PHE A 182 30.28 -18.73 -2.60
C PHE A 182 29.32 -19.91 -2.80
N ASN A 183 28.04 -19.58 -2.87
CA ASN A 183 26.97 -20.52 -3.18
C ASN A 183 25.97 -19.89 -4.16
N PRO A 184 25.76 -20.47 -5.36
CA PRO A 184 24.76 -19.98 -6.30
C PRO A 184 23.34 -19.97 -5.74
N GLN A 185 23.04 -20.77 -4.71
CA GLN A 185 21.74 -20.83 -4.06
C GLN A 185 21.44 -19.56 -3.22
N ASN A 186 22.47 -18.80 -2.80
CA ASN A 186 22.28 -17.58 -2.03
C ASN A 186 21.41 -16.57 -2.76
N LEU A 187 21.46 -16.51 -4.10
CA LEU A 187 20.58 -15.67 -4.89
C LEU A 187 19.11 -16.09 -4.77
N ALA A 188 18.84 -17.40 -4.80
CA ALA A 188 17.47 -17.90 -4.61
C ALA A 188 16.97 -17.63 -3.19
N HIS A 189 17.85 -17.74 -2.18
CA HIS A 189 17.51 -17.40 -0.80
C HIS A 189 17.22 -15.91 -0.64
N ALA A 190 18.03 -15.01 -1.21
CA ALA A 190 17.76 -13.58 -1.18
C ALA A 190 16.41 -13.22 -1.84
N VAL A 191 16.07 -13.88 -2.96
CA VAL A 191 14.76 -13.73 -3.62
C VAL A 191 13.62 -14.20 -2.72
N ALA A 192 13.78 -15.38 -2.08
CA ALA A 192 12.76 -15.92 -1.18
C ALA A 192 12.52 -15.00 0.03
N LEU A 193 13.59 -14.45 0.62
CA LEU A 193 13.51 -13.48 1.71
C LEU A 193 12.83 -12.17 1.28
N ALA A 194 13.17 -11.64 0.10
CA ALA A 194 12.51 -10.46 -0.44
C ALA A 194 11.00 -10.69 -0.59
N HIS A 195 10.57 -11.81 -1.15
CA HIS A 195 9.16 -12.17 -1.29
C HIS A 195 8.48 -12.39 0.07
N GLN A 196 9.17 -12.96 1.05
CA GLN A 196 8.64 -13.12 2.41
C GLN A 196 8.36 -11.76 3.05
N ILE A 197 9.27 -10.79 2.92
CA ILE A 197 9.10 -9.42 3.41
C ILE A 197 7.93 -8.72 2.68
N GLU A 198 7.87 -8.84 1.34
CA GLU A 198 6.76 -8.32 0.53
C GLU A 198 5.41 -8.90 0.98
N ALA A 199 5.35 -10.20 1.29
CA ALA A 199 4.12 -10.84 1.77
C ALA A 199 3.71 -10.36 3.17
N VAL A 200 4.66 -10.11 4.07
CA VAL A 200 4.37 -9.52 5.40
C VAL A 200 3.81 -8.10 5.25
N LEU A 201 4.44 -7.28 4.39
CA LEU A 201 3.97 -5.93 4.09
C LEU A 201 2.56 -5.94 3.49
N GLY A 202 2.31 -6.86 2.54
CA GLY A 202 0.99 -7.02 1.90
C GLY A 202 -0.10 -7.36 2.91
N ARG A 203 0.10 -8.37 3.76
CA ARG A 203 -0.86 -8.75 4.80
C ARG A 203 -1.14 -7.60 5.79
N ARG A 204 -0.10 -6.88 6.21
CA ARG A 204 -0.30 -5.72 7.11
C ARG A 204 -1.17 -4.65 6.44
N MET A 205 -0.92 -4.37 5.18
CA MET A 205 -1.68 -3.40 4.41
C MET A 205 -3.14 -3.82 4.21
N GLU A 206 -3.39 -5.11 3.95
CA GLU A 206 -4.76 -5.66 3.86
C GLU A 206 -5.51 -5.47 5.19
N MET A 207 -4.87 -5.76 6.33
CA MET A 207 -5.45 -5.52 7.65
C MET A 207 -5.77 -4.03 7.89
N GLU A 208 -4.85 -3.12 7.53
CA GLU A 208 -5.08 -1.68 7.65
C GLU A 208 -6.24 -1.22 6.76
N HIS A 209 -6.33 -1.72 5.53
CA HIS A 209 -7.45 -1.43 4.63
C HIS A 209 -8.78 -1.92 5.21
N GLU A 210 -8.81 -3.12 5.80
CA GLU A 210 -9.99 -3.64 6.47
C GLU A 210 -10.42 -2.76 7.64
N GLN A 211 -9.49 -2.26 8.44
CA GLN A 211 -9.78 -1.35 9.55
C GLN A 211 -10.37 -0.02 9.07
N VAL A 212 -9.81 0.54 7.99
CA VAL A 212 -10.37 1.77 7.39
C VAL A 212 -11.79 1.53 6.89
N LEU A 213 -12.05 0.38 6.24
CA LEU A 213 -13.40 0.02 5.80
C LEU A 213 -14.36 -0.17 6.97
N ARG A 214 -13.95 -0.86 8.04
CA ARG A 214 -14.77 -1.03 9.25
C ARG A 214 -15.13 0.33 9.87
N HIS A 215 -14.16 1.23 9.98
CA HIS A 215 -14.39 2.58 10.46
C HIS A 215 -15.40 3.32 9.59
N PHE A 216 -15.22 3.30 8.27
CA PHE A 216 -16.17 3.88 7.32
C PHE A 216 -17.59 3.30 7.50
N LEU A 217 -17.71 1.97 7.55
CA LEU A 217 -19.00 1.29 7.69
C LEU A 217 -19.70 1.64 9.00
N SER A 218 -18.97 1.73 10.11
CA SER A 218 -19.53 2.10 11.43
C SER A 218 -20.15 3.51 11.45
N LYS A 219 -19.68 4.40 10.60
CA LYS A 219 -20.15 5.79 10.50
C LYS A 219 -20.99 6.08 9.25
N ARG A 220 -21.25 5.07 8.44
CA ARG A 220 -21.95 5.25 7.16
C ARG A 220 -23.33 5.89 7.31
N SER A 221 -24.04 5.61 8.41
CA SER A 221 -25.33 6.23 8.70
C SER A 221 -25.26 7.75 8.82
N LEU A 222 -24.10 8.31 9.19
CA LEU A 222 -23.86 9.74 9.28
C LEU A 222 -23.62 10.38 7.89
N TRP A 223 -23.26 9.59 6.91
CA TRP A 223 -22.81 10.04 5.57
C TRP A 223 -23.67 9.50 4.41
N LEU A 224 -24.95 9.20 4.68
CA LEU A 224 -25.86 8.57 3.70
C LEU A 224 -26.03 9.36 2.39
N THR A 225 -25.92 10.68 2.45
CA THR A 225 -26.10 11.60 1.32
C THR A 225 -24.79 12.23 0.83
N GLU A 226 -23.69 11.92 1.47
CA GLU A 226 -22.40 12.53 1.19
C GLU A 226 -21.59 11.67 0.19
N GLU A 227 -20.71 12.34 -0.51
CA GLU A 227 -19.79 11.69 -1.43
C GLU A 227 -18.48 11.37 -0.69
N ILE A 228 -17.97 10.17 -0.86
CA ILE A 228 -16.92 9.65 -0.01
C ILE A 228 -15.74 9.08 -0.81
N LEU A 229 -14.52 9.33 -0.30
CA LEU A 229 -13.29 8.65 -0.66
C LEU A 229 -12.66 8.09 0.61
N ALA A 230 -12.48 6.78 0.70
CA ALA A 230 -11.69 6.14 1.76
C ALA A 230 -10.33 5.74 1.19
N PHE A 231 -9.27 6.05 1.91
CA PHE A 231 -7.90 5.82 1.47
C PHE A 231 -7.04 5.21 2.58
N GLY A 232 -6.09 4.38 2.18
CA GLY A 232 -5.07 3.82 3.06
C GLY A 232 -3.85 4.72 3.18
N ARG A 233 -2.90 4.32 4.01
CA ARG A 233 -1.68 5.09 4.32
C ARG A 233 -0.86 5.51 3.08
N SER A 234 -0.81 4.67 2.04
CA SER A 234 -0.12 4.98 0.79
C SER A 234 -0.93 5.90 -0.15
N GLY A 235 -2.07 6.43 0.29
CA GLY A 235 -3.02 7.14 -0.56
C GLY A 235 -3.85 6.22 -1.46
N ALA A 236 -3.67 4.89 -1.40
CA ALA A 236 -4.47 3.95 -2.17
C ALA A 236 -5.94 4.09 -1.82
N LEU A 237 -6.80 4.21 -2.82
CA LEU A 237 -8.24 4.26 -2.64
C LEU A 237 -8.75 2.87 -2.28
N ILE A 238 -9.40 2.78 -1.13
CA ILE A 238 -10.04 1.58 -0.61
C ILE A 238 -11.51 1.53 -1.03
N TYR A 239 -12.16 2.70 -0.98
CA TYR A 239 -13.55 2.88 -1.37
C TYR A 239 -13.76 4.29 -1.94
N SER A 240 -14.67 4.41 -2.90
CA SER A 240 -15.08 5.69 -3.45
C SER A 240 -16.51 5.63 -3.98
N THR A 241 -17.24 6.73 -3.85
CA THR A 241 -18.48 6.91 -4.60
C THR A 241 -18.16 7.46 -6.00
N ASP A 242 -18.94 7.07 -7.01
CA ASP A 242 -18.75 7.53 -8.42
C ASP A 242 -18.72 9.06 -8.54
N ARG A 243 -19.52 9.74 -7.73
CA ARG A 243 -19.61 11.19 -7.75
C ARG A 243 -18.41 11.85 -7.08
N ALA A 244 -17.86 11.24 -6.02
CA ALA A 244 -16.63 11.70 -5.40
C ALA A 244 -15.45 11.62 -6.37
N LEU A 245 -15.34 10.51 -7.13
CA LEU A 245 -14.31 10.37 -8.17
C LEU A 245 -14.45 11.45 -9.27
N LYS A 246 -15.67 11.68 -9.75
CA LYS A 246 -15.93 12.72 -10.76
C LYS A 246 -15.62 14.13 -10.24
N GLU A 247 -15.95 14.42 -8.98
CA GLU A 247 -15.66 15.72 -8.37
C GLU A 247 -14.16 15.91 -8.15
N ALA A 248 -13.45 14.88 -7.71
CA ALA A 248 -12.00 14.88 -7.60
C ALA A 248 -11.32 15.11 -8.96
N ALA A 249 -11.77 14.41 -10.00
CA ALA A 249 -11.26 14.57 -11.36
C ALA A 249 -11.52 15.96 -11.95
N ARG A 250 -12.67 16.57 -11.66
CA ARG A 250 -12.97 17.96 -12.09
C ARG A 250 -12.01 18.99 -11.49
N ARG A 251 -11.50 18.74 -10.28
CA ARG A 251 -10.60 19.67 -9.59
C ARG A 251 -9.17 19.53 -10.03
N SER A 252 -8.74 18.31 -10.32
CA SER A 252 -7.42 18.04 -10.89
C SER A 252 -7.39 16.62 -11.46
N ASP A 253 -7.05 16.50 -12.74
CA ASP A 253 -6.81 15.19 -13.40
C ASP A 253 -5.68 14.38 -12.74
N ARG A 254 -4.84 15.07 -11.95
CA ARG A 254 -3.71 14.45 -11.23
C ARG A 254 -4.02 14.14 -9.76
N LEU A 255 -5.22 14.42 -9.28
CA LEU A 255 -5.56 14.16 -7.88
C LEU A 255 -5.66 12.67 -7.59
N ILE A 256 -6.22 11.92 -8.53
CA ILE A 256 -6.35 10.47 -8.47
C ILE A 256 -5.73 9.88 -9.74
N SER A 257 -4.70 9.06 -9.58
CA SER A 257 -4.11 8.25 -10.66
C SER A 257 -3.89 6.84 -10.15
N ASP A 258 -4.14 5.86 -11.00
CA ASP A 258 -3.93 4.43 -10.71
C ASP A 258 -4.57 3.97 -9.39
N GLY A 259 -5.77 4.49 -9.09
CA GLY A 259 -6.49 4.15 -7.86
C GLY A 259 -5.89 4.75 -6.59
N ARG A 260 -5.14 5.85 -6.70
CA ARG A 260 -4.48 6.53 -5.56
C ARG A 260 -4.74 8.02 -5.55
N LEU A 261 -4.82 8.57 -4.35
CA LEU A 261 -4.66 10.00 -4.10
C LEU A 261 -3.16 10.35 -4.20
N THR A 262 -2.71 10.69 -5.42
CA THR A 262 -1.29 10.97 -5.71
C THR A 262 -0.70 12.08 -4.87
N ALA A 263 -1.55 13.02 -4.46
CA ALA A 263 -1.16 14.12 -3.61
C ALA A 263 -0.76 13.73 -2.18
N LEU A 264 -0.98 12.48 -1.78
CA LEU A 264 -0.61 11.93 -0.47
C LEU A 264 0.63 11.04 -0.53
N LYS A 265 1.22 10.79 -1.71
CA LYS A 265 2.32 9.84 -1.89
C LYS A 265 3.53 10.14 -0.98
N ASP A 266 3.90 11.44 -0.86
CA ASP A 266 5.07 11.88 -0.11
C ASP A 266 4.70 12.74 1.12
N VAL A 267 3.45 12.62 1.57
CA VAL A 267 2.92 13.42 2.70
C VAL A 267 2.85 12.54 3.94
N THR A 268 3.43 13.02 5.03
CA THR A 268 3.32 12.35 6.31
C THR A 268 1.86 12.31 6.80
N PRO A 269 1.45 11.26 7.51
CA PRO A 269 0.05 11.07 7.90
C PRO A 269 -0.57 12.25 8.67
N ASP A 270 0.19 12.89 9.53
CA ASP A 270 -0.20 14.09 10.29
C ASP A 270 -0.58 15.28 9.39
N ALA A 271 -0.04 15.36 8.19
CA ALA A 271 -0.30 16.41 7.22
C ALA A 271 -1.43 16.08 6.21
N TRP A 272 -1.97 14.85 6.20
CA TRP A 272 -3.01 14.45 5.23
C TRP A 272 -4.24 15.34 5.26
N ALA A 273 -4.76 15.64 6.46
CA ALA A 273 -5.97 16.46 6.60
C ALA A 273 -5.77 17.86 5.99
N ALA A 274 -4.63 18.49 6.27
CA ALA A 274 -4.30 19.81 5.71
C ALA A 274 -4.11 19.75 4.19
N ARG A 275 -3.44 18.71 3.69
CA ARG A 275 -3.19 18.52 2.26
C ARG A 275 -4.49 18.30 1.49
N ILE A 276 -5.38 17.45 2.01
CA ILE A 276 -6.69 17.17 1.39
C ILE A 276 -7.56 18.43 1.42
N ALA A 277 -7.58 19.18 2.52
CA ALA A 277 -8.34 20.44 2.63
C ALA A 277 -7.90 21.49 1.59
N GLN A 278 -6.62 21.55 1.24
CA GLN A 278 -6.11 22.41 0.16
C GLN A 278 -6.60 21.97 -1.21
N LEU A 279 -6.66 20.67 -1.46
CA LEU A 279 -7.00 20.10 -2.77
C LEU A 279 -8.51 19.98 -2.99
N LEU A 280 -9.25 19.75 -1.92
CA LEU A 280 -10.70 19.57 -1.91
C LEU A 280 -11.33 20.55 -0.88
N PRO A 281 -11.35 21.86 -1.18
CA PRO A 281 -11.94 22.85 -0.27
C PRO A 281 -13.40 22.51 0.06
N GLY A 282 -13.72 22.51 1.36
CA GLY A 282 -15.04 22.16 1.86
C GLY A 282 -15.24 20.65 2.09
N ALA A 283 -14.23 19.80 1.86
CA ALA A 283 -14.23 18.43 2.33
C ALA A 283 -13.85 18.37 3.81
N SER A 284 -14.46 17.45 4.55
CA SER A 284 -13.98 17.02 5.87
C SER A 284 -13.17 15.76 5.72
N VAL A 285 -12.14 15.61 6.57
CA VAL A 285 -11.27 14.43 6.57
C VAL A 285 -11.31 13.83 7.97
N GLU A 286 -11.63 12.56 8.04
CA GLU A 286 -11.55 11.78 9.26
C GLU A 286 -10.38 10.81 9.15
N ILE A 287 -9.37 10.96 10.00
CA ILE A 287 -8.19 10.10 10.05
C ILE A 287 -8.50 8.87 10.90
N VAL A 288 -8.22 7.71 10.33
CA VAL A 288 -8.36 6.41 11.00
C VAL A 288 -7.03 6.02 11.63
N ARG A 289 -7.08 5.64 12.92
CA ARG A 289 -5.90 5.25 13.70
C ARG A 289 -6.06 3.83 14.24
N GLU A 290 -4.95 3.09 14.26
CA GLU A 290 -4.81 1.81 14.93
C GLU A 290 -3.54 1.85 15.79
N ASP A 291 -3.64 1.48 17.05
CA ASP A 291 -2.53 1.51 18.03
C ASP A 291 -1.78 2.86 18.10
N GLY A 292 -2.48 3.96 17.84
CA GLY A 292 -1.91 5.30 17.81
C GLY A 292 -1.26 5.72 16.48
N GLU A 293 -1.11 4.81 15.53
CA GLU A 293 -0.63 5.08 14.17
C GLU A 293 -1.79 5.42 13.23
N GLU A 294 -1.59 6.41 12.38
CA GLU A 294 -2.54 6.76 11.31
C GLU A 294 -2.41 5.76 10.15
N ILE A 295 -3.46 4.99 9.89
CA ILE A 295 -3.49 3.92 8.89
C ILE A 295 -4.19 4.30 7.58
N GLY A 296 -4.94 5.41 7.60
CA GLY A 296 -5.69 5.90 6.45
C GLY A 296 -6.70 6.96 6.84
N GLY A 297 -7.67 7.22 5.99
CA GLY A 297 -8.71 8.19 6.28
C GLY A 297 -9.92 8.10 5.38
N VAL A 298 -10.95 8.83 5.78
CA VAL A 298 -12.20 9.00 5.03
C VAL A 298 -12.37 10.47 4.72
N VAL A 299 -12.42 10.80 3.44
CA VAL A 299 -12.74 12.13 2.93
C VAL A 299 -14.23 12.19 2.65
N VAL A 300 -14.92 13.12 3.28
CA VAL A 300 -16.33 13.37 3.08
C VAL A 300 -16.48 14.68 2.27
N LEU A 301 -16.97 14.56 1.06
CA LEU A 301 -17.26 15.69 0.19
C LEU A 301 -18.70 16.11 0.44
N HIS A 302 -18.86 17.22 1.15
CA HIS A 302 -20.18 17.79 1.38
C HIS A 302 -20.75 18.29 0.06
N ALA A 303 -21.96 17.86 -0.28
CA ALA A 303 -22.67 18.39 -1.42
C ALA A 303 -22.72 19.91 -1.33
N ALA A 304 -22.22 20.61 -2.37
CA ALA A 304 -22.29 22.06 -2.39
C ALA A 304 -23.73 22.47 -2.09
N ARG A 305 -23.95 23.13 -0.95
CA ARG A 305 -25.24 23.72 -0.64
C ARG A 305 -25.57 24.62 -1.83
N ARG A 306 -26.46 24.20 -2.70
CA ARG A 306 -27.05 25.11 -3.68
C ARG A 306 -27.52 26.33 -2.88
N PRO A 307 -27.18 27.60 -3.30
CA PRO A 307 -27.74 28.75 -2.64
C PRO A 307 -29.26 28.56 -2.65
N LYS A 308 -29.84 28.54 -1.44
CA LYS A 308 -31.29 28.48 -1.29
C LYS A 308 -31.89 29.55 -2.19
N PRO A 309 -32.83 29.22 -3.07
CA PRO A 309 -33.70 30.26 -3.64
C PRO A 309 -34.32 30.99 -2.44
N ALA A 310 -34.42 32.32 -2.56
CA ALA A 310 -34.93 33.19 -1.50
C ALA A 310 -36.21 32.61 -0.87
N PRO A 311 -36.40 32.74 0.44
CA PRO A 311 -37.41 32.02 1.17
C PRO A 311 -38.80 32.36 0.65
N ARG A 312 -39.47 31.39 0.04
CA ARG A 312 -40.90 31.31 0.10
C ARG A 312 -41.24 30.81 1.49
N ASP A 313 -41.89 31.66 2.23
CA ASP A 313 -42.40 31.46 3.57
C ASP A 313 -43.18 30.15 3.66
N THR A 314 -42.56 29.10 4.25
CA THR A 314 -43.22 27.93 4.80
C THR A 314 -42.40 27.50 6.00
N SER A 315 -42.90 27.93 7.15
CA SER A 315 -42.51 27.51 8.48
C SER A 315 -42.36 26.01 8.62
N GLN A 316 -41.31 25.63 9.36
CA GLN A 316 -41.03 24.32 9.99
C GLN A 316 -40.58 23.19 9.08
N ARG A 317 -39.24 22.96 9.02
CA ARG A 317 -38.67 21.63 8.82
C ARG A 317 -37.64 21.38 9.90
N ASP A 318 -37.98 20.43 10.76
CA ASP A 318 -37.23 19.87 11.86
C ASP A 318 -36.03 19.02 11.33
N PRO A 319 -34.79 19.10 11.88
CA PRO A 319 -33.63 18.32 11.44
C PRO A 319 -33.67 16.83 11.85
N GLY A 320 -34.77 16.33 12.34
CA GLY A 320 -34.99 14.93 12.71
C GLY A 320 -36.01 14.18 11.86
N ARG A 321 -36.32 14.67 10.65
CA ARG A 321 -37.38 14.06 9.85
C ARG A 321 -36.95 12.71 9.32
N GLU A 322 -37.38 11.64 9.97
CA GLU A 322 -37.55 10.31 9.41
C GLU A 322 -38.15 10.44 8.01
N LEU A 323 -37.61 9.72 7.04
CA LEU A 323 -38.14 9.69 5.67
C LEU A 323 -39.60 9.24 5.74
N GLU A 324 -40.55 10.17 5.59
CA GLU A 324 -41.97 9.87 5.62
C GLU A 324 -42.31 8.70 4.67
N PRO A 325 -43.16 7.78 5.08
CA PRO A 325 -43.66 6.71 4.24
C PRO A 325 -44.24 7.31 2.97
N LEU A 326 -43.75 6.89 1.83
CA LEU A 326 -44.27 7.33 0.53
C LEU A 326 -45.54 6.55 0.23
N ALA A 327 -46.65 7.27 -0.03
CA ALA A 327 -47.86 6.61 -0.49
C ALA A 327 -47.72 6.18 -1.96
N PHE A 328 -48.34 5.06 -2.36
CA PHE A 328 -48.35 4.60 -3.75
C PHE A 328 -48.89 5.64 -4.73
N ASP A 329 -49.78 6.53 -4.27
CA ASP A 329 -50.39 7.59 -5.09
C ASP A 329 -49.40 8.72 -5.41
N ALA A 330 -48.30 8.82 -4.64
CA ALA A 330 -47.22 9.76 -4.92
C ALA A 330 -46.24 9.26 -6.02
N ILE A 331 -46.35 7.99 -6.44
CA ILE A 331 -45.53 7.46 -7.55
C ILE A 331 -46.07 8.04 -8.85
N ILE A 332 -45.24 8.79 -9.56
CA ILE A 332 -45.56 9.37 -10.84
C ILE A 332 -45.64 8.33 -11.94
N GLY A 333 -46.68 8.32 -12.75
CA GLY A 333 -46.85 7.43 -13.89
C GLY A 333 -48.31 6.99 -14.03
N GLU A 334 -48.91 7.22 -15.20
CA GLU A 334 -50.32 6.93 -15.52
C GLU A 334 -50.51 5.85 -16.61
N SER A 335 -49.41 5.32 -17.15
CA SER A 335 -49.51 4.24 -18.17
C SER A 335 -50.20 2.99 -17.60
N ALA A 336 -50.89 2.25 -18.44
CA ALA A 336 -51.56 1.02 -18.03
C ALA A 336 -50.62 0.03 -17.34
N ILE A 337 -49.38 -0.11 -17.85
CA ILE A 337 -48.33 -0.95 -17.25
C ILE A 337 -47.96 -0.45 -15.85
N MET A 338 -47.79 0.87 -15.65
CA MET A 338 -47.44 1.46 -14.36
C MET A 338 -48.58 1.24 -13.36
N GLN A 339 -49.83 1.38 -13.76
CA GLN A 339 -51.00 1.14 -12.88
C GLN A 339 -51.09 -0.34 -12.48
N GLU A 340 -50.79 -1.26 -13.38
CA GLU A 340 -50.72 -2.69 -13.08
C GLU A 340 -49.63 -3.01 -12.07
N VAL A 341 -48.38 -2.44 -12.26
CA VAL A 341 -47.26 -2.61 -11.33
C VAL A 341 -47.57 -2.02 -9.96
N LYS A 342 -48.19 -0.82 -9.89
CA LYS A 342 -48.62 -0.23 -8.61
C LYS A 342 -49.66 -1.12 -7.89
N ALA A 343 -50.66 -1.63 -8.61
CA ALA A 343 -51.68 -2.53 -8.05
C ALA A 343 -51.07 -3.85 -7.53
N LYS A 344 -50.13 -4.41 -8.30
CA LYS A 344 -49.40 -5.63 -7.89
C LYS A 344 -48.54 -5.39 -6.66
N ALA A 345 -47.81 -4.28 -6.62
CA ALA A 345 -46.95 -3.92 -5.49
C ALA A 345 -47.76 -3.68 -4.20
N ARG A 346 -48.95 -3.06 -4.28
CA ARG A 346 -49.86 -2.90 -3.13
C ARG A 346 -50.29 -4.26 -2.57
N ARG A 347 -50.77 -5.17 -3.40
CA ARG A 347 -51.15 -6.52 -2.95
C ARG A 347 -50.00 -7.29 -2.32
N MET A 348 -48.79 -7.16 -2.88
CA MET A 348 -47.61 -7.81 -2.33
C MET A 348 -47.17 -7.18 -0.99
N ALA A 349 -47.34 -5.87 -0.80
CA ALA A 349 -47.06 -5.20 0.47
C ALA A 349 -47.87 -5.80 1.62
N GLU A 350 -49.14 -6.18 1.36
CA GLU A 350 -50.06 -6.77 2.38
C GLU A 350 -49.70 -8.23 2.71
N SER A 351 -49.00 -8.94 1.84
CA SER A 351 -48.70 -10.37 1.99
C SER A 351 -47.63 -10.69 3.08
N GLY A 352 -46.84 -9.73 3.52
CA GLY A 352 -45.71 -9.95 4.43
C GLY A 352 -44.53 -10.71 3.88
N LEU A 353 -44.60 -11.19 2.63
CA LEU A 353 -43.53 -11.95 1.97
C LEU A 353 -42.37 -11.04 1.51
N PRO A 354 -41.14 -11.58 1.37
CA PRO A 354 -40.04 -10.90 0.71
C PRO A 354 -40.42 -10.50 -0.72
N ILE A 355 -40.04 -9.30 -1.14
CA ILE A 355 -40.36 -8.76 -2.45
C ILE A 355 -39.06 -8.45 -3.21
N LEU A 356 -38.92 -8.97 -4.41
CA LEU A 356 -37.84 -8.62 -5.35
C LEU A 356 -38.36 -7.60 -6.35
N LEU A 357 -37.66 -6.44 -6.45
CA LEU A 357 -37.91 -5.40 -7.45
C LEU A 357 -36.81 -5.44 -8.51
N GLU A 358 -37.16 -5.81 -9.73
CA GLU A 358 -36.25 -5.87 -10.87
C GLU A 358 -36.54 -4.73 -11.87
N GLY A 359 -35.51 -4.28 -12.55
CA GLY A 359 -35.61 -3.24 -13.57
C GLY A 359 -34.27 -2.52 -13.79
N GLU A 360 -34.18 -1.71 -14.84
CA GLU A 360 -33.00 -0.94 -15.18
C GLU A 360 -32.67 0.13 -14.12
N THR A 361 -31.43 0.64 -14.17
CA THR A 361 -31.02 1.74 -13.27
C THR A 361 -31.82 3.00 -13.59
N GLY A 362 -32.36 3.65 -12.55
CA GLY A 362 -33.14 4.89 -12.68
C GLY A 362 -34.64 4.73 -12.88
N VAL A 363 -35.18 3.51 -13.07
CA VAL A 363 -36.65 3.29 -13.29
C VAL A 363 -37.51 3.49 -12.04
N GLY A 364 -36.92 3.85 -10.89
CA GLY A 364 -37.68 4.15 -9.67
C GLY A 364 -37.87 2.98 -8.70
N LYS A 365 -37.06 1.95 -8.74
CA LYS A 365 -37.10 0.80 -7.78
C LYS A 365 -37.11 1.26 -6.32
N GLU A 366 -36.32 2.27 -5.96
CA GLU A 366 -36.25 2.78 -4.58
C GLU A 366 -37.56 3.46 -4.18
N VAL A 367 -38.22 4.17 -5.10
CA VAL A 367 -39.54 4.80 -4.87
C VAL A 367 -40.59 3.74 -4.57
N PHE A 368 -40.60 2.64 -5.32
CA PHE A 368 -41.47 1.50 -5.06
C PHE A 368 -41.15 0.82 -3.72
N ALA A 369 -39.87 0.63 -3.40
CA ALA A 369 -39.47 0.02 -2.13
C ALA A 369 -39.98 0.87 -0.93
N ARG A 370 -39.89 2.19 -0.98
CA ARG A 370 -40.40 3.10 0.05
C ARG A 370 -41.94 3.05 0.13
N ALA A 371 -42.65 2.98 -1.01
CA ALA A 371 -44.11 2.88 -1.02
C ALA A 371 -44.60 1.55 -0.48
N ILE A 372 -43.91 0.46 -0.79
CA ILE A 372 -44.19 -0.88 -0.23
C ILE A 372 -43.95 -0.87 1.28
N HIS A 373 -42.85 -0.31 1.74
CA HIS A 373 -42.56 -0.18 3.18
C HIS A 373 -43.61 0.68 3.90
N GLY A 374 -44.02 1.81 3.33
CA GLY A 374 -45.05 2.68 3.89
C GLY A 374 -46.45 2.04 3.91
N ALA A 375 -46.75 1.09 3.00
CA ALA A 375 -48.01 0.36 2.98
C ALA A 375 -48.05 -0.86 3.93
N ARG A 376 -46.90 -1.35 4.37
CA ARG A 376 -46.83 -2.35 5.44
C ARG A 376 -47.12 -1.67 6.77
N ALA A 377 -47.95 -2.32 7.61
CA ALA A 377 -48.34 -1.78 8.93
C ALA A 377 -47.10 -1.34 9.73
N PRO A 378 -47.23 -0.25 10.47
CA PRO A 378 -46.11 0.62 10.79
C PRO A 378 -45.38 0.15 12.02
N ALA A 379 -44.11 -0.24 11.90
CA ALA A 379 -43.33 -0.31 13.12
C ALA A 379 -41.80 -0.26 12.97
N GLY A 380 -41.24 -0.10 11.79
CA GLY A 380 -39.78 -0.08 11.65
C GLY A 380 -39.25 1.05 10.79
N PRO A 381 -38.02 1.48 11.03
CA PRO A 381 -37.36 2.44 10.13
C PRO A 381 -37.12 1.80 8.75
N PHE A 382 -37.20 2.61 7.68
CA PHE A 382 -36.77 2.18 6.35
C PHE A 382 -35.24 2.23 6.29
N VAL A 383 -34.59 1.05 6.23
CA VAL A 383 -33.14 0.94 6.22
C VAL A 383 -32.66 0.44 4.83
N PRO A 384 -32.23 1.33 3.92
CA PRO A 384 -31.69 0.94 2.64
C PRO A 384 -30.23 0.46 2.78
N LEU A 385 -29.92 -0.73 2.24
CA LEU A 385 -28.59 -1.31 2.20
C LEU A 385 -28.13 -1.46 0.73
N ASN A 386 -27.00 -0.86 0.41
CA ASN A 386 -26.39 -1.02 -0.92
C ASN A 386 -25.40 -2.20 -0.91
N CYS A 387 -25.89 -3.40 -1.19
CA CYS A 387 -25.07 -4.61 -1.20
C CYS A 387 -23.94 -4.59 -2.26
N GLY A 388 -24.06 -3.80 -3.31
CA GLY A 388 -22.99 -3.66 -4.33
C GLY A 388 -21.75 -2.90 -3.84
N GLY A 389 -21.86 -2.19 -2.73
CA GLY A 389 -20.74 -1.48 -2.09
C GLY A 389 -20.17 -2.20 -0.85
N LEU A 390 -20.65 -3.40 -0.53
CA LEU A 390 -20.19 -4.18 0.60
C LEU A 390 -19.27 -5.32 0.12
N PRO A 391 -18.14 -5.58 0.79
CA PRO A 391 -17.37 -6.80 0.61
C PRO A 391 -18.25 -8.03 0.85
N ARG A 392 -18.11 -9.07 0.04
CA ARG A 392 -18.95 -10.28 0.12
C ARG A 392 -18.95 -10.89 1.52
N ASP A 393 -17.82 -10.87 2.20
CA ASP A 393 -17.63 -11.47 3.53
C ASP A 393 -18.31 -10.67 4.66
N LEU A 394 -18.64 -9.39 4.42
CA LEU A 394 -19.30 -8.53 5.40
C LEU A 394 -20.83 -8.42 5.20
N ILE A 395 -21.35 -8.85 4.05
CA ILE A 395 -22.79 -8.75 3.76
C ILE A 395 -23.61 -9.54 4.79
N ALA A 396 -23.18 -10.74 5.17
CA ALA A 396 -23.87 -11.58 6.13
C ALA A 396 -23.90 -10.96 7.54
N SER A 397 -22.78 -10.41 8.00
CA SER A 397 -22.68 -9.75 9.30
C SER A 397 -23.47 -8.45 9.37
N GLU A 398 -23.56 -7.69 8.27
CA GLU A 398 -24.37 -6.48 8.19
C GLU A 398 -25.87 -6.75 8.14
N LEU A 399 -26.27 -7.85 7.46
CA LEU A 399 -27.69 -8.20 7.34
C LEU A 399 -28.25 -8.94 8.55
N PHE A 400 -27.45 -9.79 9.19
CA PHE A 400 -27.91 -10.71 10.25
C PHE A 400 -27.29 -10.41 11.61
N GLY A 401 -26.38 -9.42 11.70
CA GLY A 401 -25.61 -9.15 12.90
C GLY A 401 -24.60 -10.27 13.19
N TYR A 402 -23.91 -10.14 14.32
CA TYR A 402 -22.96 -11.15 14.80
C TYR A 402 -22.95 -11.20 16.32
N GLU A 403 -22.62 -12.35 16.89
CA GLU A 403 -22.40 -12.49 18.31
C GLU A 403 -21.00 -12.02 18.70
N LYS A 404 -20.86 -11.52 19.94
CA LYS A 404 -19.57 -11.10 20.50
C LYS A 404 -18.56 -12.24 20.41
N GLY A 405 -17.43 -12.01 19.71
CA GLY A 405 -16.39 -13.02 19.51
C GLY A 405 -16.55 -13.87 18.25
N ALA A 406 -17.50 -13.59 17.36
CA ALA A 406 -17.70 -14.36 16.13
C ALA A 406 -16.52 -14.24 15.15
N PHE A 407 -15.72 -13.16 15.24
CA PHE A 407 -14.46 -12.96 14.51
C PHE A 407 -13.55 -12.00 15.29
N THR A 408 -12.26 -11.96 14.94
CA THR A 408 -11.27 -11.10 15.59
C THR A 408 -11.67 -9.62 15.45
N GLY A 409 -12.07 -8.98 16.57
CA GLY A 409 -12.53 -7.58 16.62
C GLY A 409 -14.03 -7.38 16.86
N ALA A 410 -14.80 -8.44 17.09
CA ALA A 410 -16.23 -8.38 17.47
C ALA A 410 -16.38 -8.01 18.96
N ASP A 411 -16.13 -6.72 19.32
CA ASP A 411 -16.11 -6.27 20.74
C ASP A 411 -17.43 -5.71 21.25
N THR A 412 -18.38 -5.37 20.40
CA THR A 412 -19.70 -4.88 20.81
C THR A 412 -20.81 -5.75 20.23
N SER A 413 -21.83 -6.04 21.04
CA SER A 413 -23.03 -6.70 20.55
C SER A 413 -23.59 -5.92 19.38
N GLY A 414 -23.62 -6.52 18.21
CA GLY A 414 -24.29 -5.97 17.03
C GLY A 414 -25.76 -5.67 17.36
N LYS A 415 -26.20 -4.46 17.02
CA LYS A 415 -27.62 -4.07 17.09
C LYS A 415 -28.34 -4.60 15.85
#